data_4dddda951e4f235d7833bff505e1cea4
#
_entry.id   4dddda951e4f235d7833bff505e1cea4
#
_cell.length_a   1.000
_cell.length_b   1.000
_cell.length_c   1.000
_cell.angle_alpha   90.00
_cell.angle_beta   90.00
_cell.angle_gamma   90.00
#
_symmetry.space_group_name_H-M   'P 1'
#
loop_
_entity.id
_entity.type
_entity.pdbx_description
1 polymer ?
#
loop_
_entity_poly.entity_id
_entity_poly.type
_entity_poly.pdbx_seq_one_letter_code
_entity_poly.pdbx_strand_id
1 'polypeptide(L)'
;MTSTDRQLIFGLHPVGALLETKPECVIRLCVSEGRRDQKLETLLELARQHSILVETVSRQHLDKLCNRANHQGVAAYCQKRVPYAEGDLKHLLANTTTPPFVLLLDNVQDPHNLGACFRSADAAGVHVIIAPKDKSVGMTPVVSKVACGAADMVPFVQVTNLVRTMELLKEMGIWLYGAAGEASQSLYQTNLSGPVALVLGAEGEGLRRLTREHCDVLL
;
A
#
# COMPACT_ATOMS: atom_id res chain seq x y z
N MET A 1 23.54 1.51 -12.42
CA MET A 1 22.35 1.67 -11.55
C MET A 1 22.74 2.68 -10.48
N THR A 2 22.14 3.86 -10.52
CA THR A 2 22.46 4.97 -9.62
C THR A 2 21.90 4.69 -8.22
N SER A 3 22.56 5.21 -7.18
CA SER A 3 22.22 5.07 -5.75
C SER A 3 20.79 5.52 -5.39
N THR A 4 20.06 6.12 -6.32
CA THR A 4 18.74 6.75 -6.13
C THR A 4 17.57 5.76 -6.21
N ASP A 5 17.80 4.54 -6.74
CA ASP A 5 16.74 3.57 -7.02
C ASP A 5 16.58 2.48 -5.95
N ARG A 6 17.20 2.67 -4.78
CA ARG A 6 17.18 1.66 -3.72
C ARG A 6 16.50 2.20 -2.46
N GLN A 7 15.70 1.36 -1.83
CA GLN A 7 15.09 1.58 -0.52
C GLN A 7 15.67 0.57 0.47
N LEU A 8 15.87 1.00 1.72
CA LEU A 8 16.29 0.12 2.81
C LEU A 8 15.07 -0.18 3.69
N ILE A 9 14.76 -1.47 3.84
CA ILE A 9 13.76 -1.98 4.77
C ILE A 9 14.50 -2.76 5.85
N PHE A 10 14.15 -2.59 7.13
CA PHE A 10 14.86 -3.23 8.22
C PHE A 10 13.91 -3.69 9.33
N GLY A 11 14.38 -4.68 10.10
CA GLY A 11 13.63 -5.38 11.14
C GLY A 11 13.07 -6.71 10.68
N LEU A 12 12.94 -7.66 11.61
CA LEU A 12 12.54 -9.05 11.31
C LEU A 12 11.18 -9.13 10.62
N HIS A 13 10.16 -8.44 11.16
CA HIS A 13 8.80 -8.51 10.61
C HIS A 13 8.69 -7.85 9.23
N PRO A 14 9.16 -6.60 9.00
CA PRO A 14 9.06 -5.99 7.68
C PRO A 14 9.84 -6.74 6.60
N VAL A 15 11.04 -7.25 6.95
CA VAL A 15 11.86 -8.02 6.01
C VAL A 15 11.22 -9.38 5.74
N GLY A 16 10.64 -10.02 6.75
CA GLY A 16 9.92 -11.28 6.60
C GLY A 16 8.73 -11.15 5.66
N ALA A 17 7.85 -10.22 5.94
CA ALA A 17 6.69 -9.93 5.09
C ALA A 17 7.09 -9.65 3.64
N LEU A 18 8.20 -8.91 3.43
CA LEU A 18 8.71 -8.63 2.09
C LEU A 18 9.21 -9.89 1.38
N LEU A 19 9.96 -10.76 2.06
CA LEU A 19 10.48 -12.01 1.50
C LEU A 19 9.35 -13.01 1.17
N GLU A 20 8.27 -13.02 1.94
CA GLU A 20 7.10 -13.87 1.71
C GLU A 20 6.23 -13.37 0.55
N THR A 21 6.11 -12.06 0.38
CA THR A 21 5.10 -11.49 -0.53
C THR A 21 5.67 -10.93 -1.82
N LYS A 22 6.90 -10.41 -1.80
CA LYS A 22 7.54 -9.71 -2.93
C LYS A 22 9.05 -9.93 -2.96
N PRO A 23 9.53 -11.17 -2.95
CA PRO A 23 10.96 -11.50 -2.94
C PRO A 23 11.71 -10.92 -4.14
N GLU A 24 11.03 -10.76 -5.28
CA GLU A 24 11.58 -10.19 -6.51
C GLU A 24 12.04 -8.74 -6.37
N CYS A 25 11.49 -8.00 -5.39
CA CYS A 25 11.91 -6.62 -5.11
C CYS A 25 13.21 -6.57 -4.30
N VAL A 26 13.60 -7.67 -3.65
CA VAL A 26 14.77 -7.69 -2.76
C VAL A 26 16.06 -7.87 -3.58
N ILE A 27 16.93 -6.87 -3.52
CA ILE A 27 18.24 -6.91 -4.21
C ILE A 27 19.24 -7.72 -3.40
N ARG A 28 19.27 -7.50 -2.08
CA ARG A 28 20.12 -8.23 -1.13
C ARG A 28 19.63 -8.10 0.31
N LEU A 29 19.96 -9.08 1.11
CA LEU A 29 19.69 -9.13 2.54
C LEU A 29 20.99 -8.94 3.32
N CYS A 30 21.03 -7.98 4.25
CA CYS A 30 22.15 -7.77 5.16
C CYS A 30 21.79 -8.32 6.54
N VAL A 31 22.60 -9.21 7.09
CA VAL A 31 22.40 -9.83 8.41
C VAL A 31 23.57 -9.56 9.34
N SER A 32 23.30 -9.35 10.62
CA SER A 32 24.35 -9.08 11.62
C SER A 32 25.17 -10.32 11.92
N GLU A 33 26.49 -10.18 11.98
CA GLU A 33 27.40 -11.21 12.48
C GLU A 33 26.97 -11.69 13.87
N GLY A 34 27.12 -13.01 14.12
CA GLY A 34 26.92 -13.62 15.43
C GLY A 34 25.47 -13.79 15.87
N ARG A 35 24.50 -13.29 15.11
CA ARG A 35 23.09 -13.55 15.37
C ARG A 35 22.69 -14.92 14.86
N ARG A 36 22.17 -15.77 15.76
CA ARG A 36 21.65 -17.10 15.43
C ARG A 36 20.39 -17.35 16.27
N ASP A 37 19.24 -17.07 15.69
CA ASP A 37 17.95 -17.41 16.27
C ASP A 37 17.00 -17.92 15.17
N GLN A 38 15.97 -18.64 15.60
CA GLN A 38 15.04 -19.32 14.68
C GLN A 38 14.33 -18.37 13.71
N LYS A 39 14.06 -17.13 14.14
CA LYS A 39 13.42 -16.13 13.27
C LYS A 39 14.34 -15.70 12.13
N LEU A 40 15.64 -15.55 12.41
CA LEU A 40 16.61 -15.24 11.38
C LEU A 40 16.81 -16.44 10.43
N GLU A 41 16.85 -17.66 10.94
CA GLU A 41 16.97 -18.85 10.09
C GLU A 41 15.81 -18.95 9.10
N THR A 42 14.57 -18.71 9.52
CA THR A 42 13.41 -18.66 8.62
C THR A 42 13.59 -17.63 7.50
N LEU A 43 14.10 -16.42 7.82
CA LEU A 43 14.38 -15.41 6.81
C LEU A 43 15.48 -15.83 5.83
N LEU A 44 16.52 -16.50 6.33
CA LEU A 44 17.61 -17.01 5.50
C LEU A 44 17.15 -18.13 4.57
N GLU A 45 16.24 -19.00 5.03
CA GLU A 45 15.61 -20.03 4.19
C GLU A 45 14.79 -19.41 3.07
N LEU A 46 13.93 -18.42 3.37
CA LEU A 46 13.18 -17.67 2.37
C LEU A 46 14.11 -16.99 1.35
N ALA A 47 15.17 -16.33 1.83
CA ALA A 47 16.15 -15.69 0.96
C ALA A 47 16.83 -16.69 0.02
N ARG A 48 17.18 -17.90 0.50
CA ARG A 48 17.75 -18.99 -0.32
C ARG A 48 16.76 -19.50 -1.36
N GLN A 49 15.49 -19.73 -0.98
CA GLN A 49 14.43 -20.20 -1.88
C GLN A 49 14.26 -19.24 -3.08
N HIS A 50 14.41 -17.95 -2.85
CA HIS A 50 14.29 -16.91 -3.87
C HIS A 50 15.62 -16.46 -4.48
N SER A 51 16.74 -17.17 -4.21
CA SER A 51 18.07 -16.86 -4.72
C SER A 51 18.54 -15.44 -4.41
N ILE A 52 18.12 -14.88 -3.27
CA ILE A 52 18.48 -13.54 -2.82
C ILE A 52 19.89 -13.58 -2.20
N LEU A 53 20.74 -12.63 -2.61
CA LEU A 53 22.07 -12.46 -2.07
C LEU A 53 22.01 -12.11 -0.57
N VAL A 54 22.65 -12.92 0.27
CA VAL A 54 22.78 -12.66 1.72
C VAL A 54 24.21 -12.21 2.03
N GLU A 55 24.33 -11.05 2.65
CA GLU A 55 25.59 -10.46 3.07
C GLU A 55 25.65 -10.39 4.60
N THR A 56 26.67 -11.01 5.19
CA THR A 56 26.91 -10.91 6.64
C THR A 56 27.74 -9.67 6.93
N VAL A 57 27.24 -8.79 7.80
CA VAL A 57 27.87 -7.52 8.12
C VAL A 57 27.97 -7.31 9.63
N SER A 58 28.90 -6.43 10.06
CA SER A 58 28.99 -6.09 11.47
C SER A 58 27.76 -5.34 11.96
N ARG A 59 27.43 -5.47 13.25
CA ARG A 59 26.30 -4.76 13.86
C ARG A 59 26.45 -3.23 13.71
N GLN A 60 27.67 -2.72 13.84
CA GLN A 60 27.96 -1.30 13.66
C GLN A 60 27.64 -0.81 12.22
N HIS A 61 27.84 -1.69 11.23
CA HIS A 61 27.49 -1.38 9.84
C HIS A 61 25.97 -1.25 9.69
N LEU A 62 25.19 -2.19 10.24
CA LEU A 62 23.71 -2.11 10.25
C LEU A 62 23.21 -0.88 11.01
N ASP A 63 23.81 -0.54 12.17
CA ASP A 63 23.46 0.66 12.92
C ASP A 63 23.62 1.94 12.09
N LYS A 64 24.71 2.02 11.30
CA LYS A 64 24.94 3.14 10.37
C LYS A 64 23.93 3.15 9.22
N LEU A 65 23.70 1.99 8.59
CA LEU A 65 22.74 1.84 7.48
C LEU A 65 21.33 2.24 7.89
N CYS A 66 20.90 1.84 9.07
CA CYS A 66 19.54 2.06 9.58
C CYS A 66 19.40 3.35 10.40
N ASN A 67 20.39 4.26 10.36
CA ASN A 67 20.41 5.50 11.16
C ASN A 67 20.13 5.23 12.65
N ARG A 68 20.73 4.19 13.22
CA ARG A 68 20.55 3.72 14.61
C ARG A 68 19.11 3.34 14.97
N ALA A 69 18.25 3.11 14.00
CA ALA A 69 16.92 2.58 14.24
C ALA A 69 17.00 1.09 14.66
N ASN A 70 15.92 0.59 15.29
CA ASN A 70 15.87 -0.79 15.76
C ASN A 70 15.74 -1.77 14.58
N HIS A 71 16.86 -2.15 13.98
CA HIS A 71 16.92 -3.06 12.83
C HIS A 71 16.87 -4.55 13.22
N GLN A 72 16.93 -4.87 14.49
CA GLN A 72 16.87 -6.27 14.95
C GLN A 72 17.83 -7.22 14.21
N GLY A 73 19.02 -6.73 13.82
CA GLY A 73 20.07 -7.51 13.16
C GLY A 73 19.82 -7.86 11.70
N VAL A 74 18.82 -7.27 11.05
CA VAL A 74 18.50 -7.53 9.64
C VAL A 74 18.06 -6.27 8.91
N ALA A 75 18.51 -6.13 7.66
CA ALA A 75 18.07 -5.11 6.71
C ALA A 75 18.11 -5.66 5.29
N ALA A 76 17.18 -5.24 4.46
CA ALA A 76 17.09 -5.60 3.04
C ALA A 76 17.21 -4.36 2.16
N TYR A 77 18.06 -4.40 1.15
CA TYR A 77 18.03 -3.45 0.05
C TYR A 77 17.00 -3.91 -0.96
N CYS A 78 16.03 -3.06 -1.24
CA CYS A 78 14.98 -3.33 -2.18
C CYS A 78 15.03 -2.34 -3.33
N GLN A 79 14.50 -2.72 -4.48
CA GLN A 79 14.23 -1.75 -5.53
C GLN A 79 13.22 -0.73 -4.99
N LYS A 80 13.55 0.56 -5.16
CA LYS A 80 12.61 1.61 -4.85
C LYS A 80 11.42 1.49 -5.80
N ARG A 81 10.24 1.34 -5.27
CA ARG A 81 9.05 1.36 -6.11
C ARG A 81 8.91 2.72 -6.75
N VAL A 82 8.79 2.74 -8.06
CA VAL A 82 8.27 3.91 -8.75
C VAL A 82 6.81 4.06 -8.32
N PRO A 83 6.40 5.21 -7.77
CA PRO A 83 5.00 5.43 -7.46
C PRO A 83 4.16 5.20 -8.71
N TYR A 84 3.06 4.48 -8.57
CA TYR A 84 2.12 4.29 -9.66
C TYR A 84 1.56 5.65 -10.10
N ALA A 85 1.54 5.88 -11.40
CA ALA A 85 0.95 7.06 -12.01
C ALA A 85 -0.54 6.80 -12.35
N GLU A 86 -1.28 7.87 -12.60
CA GLU A 86 -2.69 7.80 -13.05
C GLU A 86 -2.87 6.92 -14.30
N GLY A 87 -1.87 6.93 -15.21
CA GLY A 87 -1.87 6.10 -16.42
C GLY A 87 -1.76 4.59 -16.18
N ASP A 88 -1.27 4.18 -15.00
CA ASP A 88 -1.10 2.76 -14.66
C ASP A 88 -2.40 2.10 -14.19
N LEU A 89 -3.45 2.89 -13.86
CA LEU A 89 -4.71 2.39 -13.31
C LEU A 89 -5.37 1.31 -14.16
N LYS A 90 -5.46 1.52 -15.48
CA LYS A 90 -6.07 0.54 -16.38
C LYS A 90 -5.32 -0.79 -16.34
N HIS A 91 -3.99 -0.74 -16.34
CA HIS A 91 -3.15 -1.93 -16.30
C HIS A 91 -3.27 -2.65 -14.95
N LEU A 92 -3.25 -1.91 -13.83
CA LEU A 92 -3.42 -2.47 -12.49
C LEU A 92 -4.73 -3.22 -12.34
N LEU A 93 -5.85 -2.63 -12.82
CA LEU A 93 -7.18 -3.20 -12.67
C LEU A 93 -7.49 -4.31 -13.68
N ALA A 94 -6.89 -4.28 -14.89
CA ALA A 94 -7.07 -5.32 -15.89
C ALA A 94 -6.33 -6.63 -15.54
N ASN A 95 -5.33 -6.59 -14.67
CA ASN A 95 -4.52 -7.75 -14.29
C ASN A 95 -4.90 -8.36 -12.93
N THR A 96 -6.06 -8.01 -12.38
CA THR A 96 -6.56 -8.63 -11.14
C THR A 96 -7.07 -10.05 -11.41
N THR A 97 -6.82 -10.97 -10.49
CA THR A 97 -7.30 -12.38 -10.58
C THR A 97 -8.75 -12.55 -10.12
N THR A 98 -9.26 -11.55 -9.41
CA THR A 98 -10.65 -11.47 -8.92
C THR A 98 -11.28 -10.18 -9.42
N PRO A 99 -12.61 -10.02 -9.34
CA PRO A 99 -13.26 -8.77 -9.69
C PRO A 99 -12.60 -7.57 -9.00
N PRO A 100 -12.28 -6.47 -9.72
CA PRO A 100 -11.62 -5.32 -9.15
C PRO A 100 -12.32 -4.77 -7.90
N PHE A 101 -11.56 -4.62 -6.82
CA PHE A 101 -11.98 -3.93 -5.61
C PHE A 101 -11.09 -2.71 -5.39
N VAL A 102 -11.67 -1.52 -5.47
CA VAL A 102 -10.97 -0.23 -5.42
C VAL A 102 -11.39 0.55 -4.18
N LEU A 103 -10.45 1.27 -3.56
CA LEU A 103 -10.74 2.22 -2.51
C LEU A 103 -10.38 3.63 -2.99
N LEU A 104 -11.38 4.52 -3.11
CA LEU A 104 -11.17 5.95 -3.38
C LEU A 104 -11.23 6.73 -2.06
N LEU A 105 -10.23 7.58 -1.84
CA LEU A 105 -10.14 8.43 -0.67
C LEU A 105 -10.29 9.89 -1.09
N ASP A 106 -11.43 10.49 -0.74
CA ASP A 106 -11.73 11.88 -1.07
C ASP A 106 -11.35 12.82 0.07
N ASN A 107 -10.25 13.58 -0.11
CA ASN A 107 -9.80 14.61 0.84
C ASN A 107 -9.29 14.05 2.20
N VAL A 108 -8.68 12.87 2.22
CA VAL A 108 -8.03 12.32 3.42
C VAL A 108 -6.66 13.00 3.60
N GLN A 109 -6.54 13.85 4.63
CA GLN A 109 -5.35 14.70 4.87
C GLN A 109 -4.45 14.20 5.99
N ASP A 110 -4.99 13.47 6.96
CA ASP A 110 -4.22 12.94 8.08
C ASP A 110 -3.42 11.70 7.65
N PRO A 111 -2.07 11.70 7.83
CA PRO A 111 -1.23 10.55 7.57
C PRO A 111 -1.61 9.29 8.37
N HIS A 112 -2.15 9.44 9.57
CA HIS A 112 -2.59 8.30 10.38
C HIS A 112 -3.83 7.65 9.78
N ASN A 113 -4.78 8.44 9.30
CA ASN A 113 -5.98 7.95 8.63
C ASN A 113 -5.63 7.24 7.31
N LEU A 114 -4.73 7.80 6.50
CA LEU A 114 -4.28 7.12 5.29
C LEU A 114 -3.57 5.80 5.62
N GLY A 115 -2.70 5.78 6.63
CA GLY A 115 -2.04 4.55 7.08
C GLY A 115 -3.01 3.49 7.60
N ALA A 116 -4.08 3.89 8.29
CA ALA A 116 -5.16 2.99 8.73
C ALA A 116 -5.96 2.46 7.54
N CYS A 117 -6.26 3.30 6.54
CA CYS A 117 -6.90 2.88 5.29
C CYS A 117 -6.09 1.80 4.56
N PHE A 118 -4.76 1.94 4.50
CA PHE A 118 -3.91 0.90 3.91
C PHE A 118 -4.06 -0.44 4.61
N ARG A 119 -4.04 -0.49 5.95
CA ARG A 119 -4.20 -1.74 6.70
C ARG A 119 -5.55 -2.40 6.45
N SER A 120 -6.61 -1.59 6.45
CA SER A 120 -7.97 -2.08 6.18
C SER A 120 -8.12 -2.56 4.74
N ALA A 121 -7.53 -1.83 3.79
CA ALA A 121 -7.54 -2.16 2.37
C ALA A 121 -6.80 -3.48 2.09
N ASP A 122 -5.63 -3.67 2.67
CA ASP A 122 -4.85 -4.91 2.57
C ASP A 122 -5.62 -6.10 3.13
N ALA A 123 -6.17 -5.97 4.34
CA ALA A 123 -6.97 -7.01 4.98
C ALA A 123 -8.26 -7.36 4.21
N ALA A 124 -8.84 -6.38 3.51
CA ALA A 124 -10.05 -6.56 2.69
C ALA A 124 -9.77 -7.02 1.26
N GLY A 125 -8.51 -7.15 0.84
CA GLY A 125 -8.14 -7.54 -0.51
C GLY A 125 -8.38 -6.44 -1.56
N VAL A 126 -8.24 -5.16 -1.18
CA VAL A 126 -8.32 -4.03 -2.11
C VAL A 126 -7.16 -4.06 -3.08
N HIS A 127 -7.44 -3.96 -4.38
CA HIS A 127 -6.44 -4.02 -5.44
C HIS A 127 -5.68 -2.71 -5.64
N VAL A 128 -6.32 -1.56 -5.38
CA VAL A 128 -5.70 -0.24 -5.49
C VAL A 128 -6.40 0.78 -4.61
N ILE A 129 -5.61 1.66 -3.98
CA ILE A 129 -6.10 2.86 -3.30
C ILE A 129 -5.85 4.06 -4.22
N ILE A 130 -6.86 4.90 -4.42
CA ILE A 130 -6.80 6.10 -5.26
C ILE A 130 -7.13 7.32 -4.40
N ALA A 131 -6.31 8.37 -4.50
CA ALA A 131 -6.57 9.64 -3.84
C ALA A 131 -6.20 10.82 -4.78
N PRO A 132 -6.82 12.00 -4.65
CA PRO A 132 -6.37 13.17 -5.38
C PRO A 132 -4.99 13.62 -4.91
N LYS A 133 -4.21 14.25 -5.79
CA LYS A 133 -2.92 14.88 -5.43
C LYS A 133 -3.12 16.09 -4.52
N ASP A 134 -4.15 16.86 -4.82
CA ASP A 134 -4.48 18.06 -4.06
C ASP A 134 -5.43 17.74 -2.91
N LYS A 135 -5.23 18.41 -1.77
CA LYS A 135 -6.04 18.26 -0.55
C LYS A 135 -6.08 16.85 0.01
N SER A 136 -5.08 16.02 -0.27
CA SER A 136 -4.89 14.70 0.31
C SER A 136 -3.43 14.49 0.68
N VAL A 137 -3.20 13.72 1.72
CA VAL A 137 -1.84 13.32 2.09
C VAL A 137 -1.33 12.28 1.09
N GLY A 138 -0.07 12.42 0.68
CA GLY A 138 0.65 11.41 -0.09
C GLY A 138 1.38 10.43 0.80
N MET A 139 2.20 9.58 0.17
CA MET A 139 3.08 8.65 0.89
C MET A 139 4.16 9.41 1.66
N THR A 140 4.11 9.31 2.98
CA THR A 140 5.09 9.88 3.91
C THR A 140 5.68 8.79 4.81
N PRO A 141 6.80 9.04 5.50
CA PRO A 141 7.34 8.09 6.49
C PRO A 141 6.34 7.74 7.61
N VAL A 142 5.46 8.69 7.97
CA VAL A 142 4.41 8.46 8.97
C VAL A 142 3.37 7.49 8.42
N VAL A 143 2.87 7.70 7.19
CA VAL A 143 1.94 6.78 6.51
C VAL A 143 2.52 5.37 6.45
N SER A 144 3.77 5.22 5.96
CA SER A 144 4.44 3.91 5.86
C SER A 144 4.55 3.22 7.22
N LYS A 145 4.87 3.98 8.28
CA LYS A 145 4.97 3.45 9.64
C LYS A 145 3.60 2.98 10.17
N VAL A 146 2.55 3.79 9.99
CA VAL A 146 1.20 3.47 10.47
C VAL A 146 0.57 2.33 9.66
N ALA A 147 0.87 2.26 8.37
CA ALA A 147 0.41 1.18 7.48
C ALA A 147 0.99 -0.21 7.83
N CYS A 148 2.06 -0.30 8.64
CA CYS A 148 2.63 -1.56 9.12
C CYS A 148 2.94 -2.59 8.01
N GLY A 149 3.43 -2.13 6.85
CA GLY A 149 3.73 -2.97 5.67
C GLY A 149 2.61 -3.00 4.62
N ALA A 150 1.36 -2.71 4.96
CA ALA A 150 0.26 -2.70 4.01
C ALA A 150 0.46 -1.71 2.84
N ALA A 151 1.17 -0.61 3.08
CA ALA A 151 1.53 0.35 2.03
C ALA A 151 2.49 -0.23 0.96
N ASP A 152 3.18 -1.31 1.28
CA ASP A 152 4.01 -2.05 0.34
C ASP A 152 3.21 -3.12 -0.43
N MET A 153 2.03 -3.47 0.04
CA MET A 153 1.17 -4.50 -0.53
C MET A 153 0.15 -3.92 -1.50
N VAL A 154 -0.54 -2.85 -1.09
CA VAL A 154 -1.62 -2.24 -1.86
C VAL A 154 -1.08 -1.09 -2.71
N PRO A 155 -1.22 -1.12 -4.05
CA PRO A 155 -0.88 -0.02 -4.92
C PRO A 155 -1.59 1.27 -4.51
N PHE A 156 -0.86 2.40 -4.50
CA PHE A 156 -1.40 3.72 -4.24
C PHE A 156 -1.20 4.62 -5.45
N VAL A 157 -2.29 5.17 -5.96
CA VAL A 157 -2.29 6.04 -7.14
C VAL A 157 -2.83 7.40 -6.77
N GLN A 158 -2.02 8.43 -6.94
CA GLN A 158 -2.47 9.81 -6.80
C GLN A 158 -2.87 10.37 -8.15
N VAL A 159 -4.13 10.84 -8.25
CA VAL A 159 -4.74 11.35 -9.47
C VAL A 159 -4.91 12.87 -9.43
N THR A 160 -4.91 13.51 -10.58
CA THR A 160 -5.08 14.96 -10.67
C THR A 160 -6.56 15.35 -10.51
N ASN A 161 -7.47 14.54 -11.03
CA ASN A 161 -8.92 14.80 -10.95
C ASN A 161 -9.65 13.50 -10.55
N LEU A 162 -10.15 13.47 -9.31
CA LEU A 162 -10.82 12.29 -8.77
C LEU A 162 -12.10 11.97 -9.54
N VAL A 163 -12.91 12.98 -9.91
CA VAL A 163 -14.16 12.78 -10.66
C VAL A 163 -13.91 12.15 -12.03
N ARG A 164 -12.92 12.64 -12.76
CA ARG A 164 -12.52 12.03 -14.04
C ARG A 164 -12.06 10.58 -13.87
N THR A 165 -11.38 10.29 -12.76
CA THR A 165 -10.98 8.90 -12.46
C THR A 165 -12.19 8.04 -12.12
N MET A 166 -13.19 8.58 -11.42
CA MET A 166 -14.46 7.88 -11.16
C MET A 166 -15.19 7.55 -12.47
N GLU A 167 -15.24 8.48 -13.42
CA GLU A 167 -15.81 8.25 -14.75
C GLU A 167 -15.08 7.11 -15.49
N LEU A 168 -13.74 7.12 -15.45
CA LEU A 168 -12.92 6.05 -16.02
C LEU A 168 -13.23 4.69 -15.39
N LEU A 169 -13.41 4.63 -14.07
CA LEU A 169 -13.76 3.39 -13.37
C LEU A 169 -15.15 2.87 -13.80
N LYS A 170 -16.13 3.77 -13.98
CA LYS A 170 -17.44 3.42 -14.51
C LYS A 170 -17.38 2.88 -15.94
N GLU A 171 -16.56 3.49 -16.80
CA GLU A 171 -16.31 2.98 -18.16
C GLU A 171 -15.72 1.56 -18.15
N MET A 172 -14.99 1.20 -17.09
CA MET A 172 -14.44 -0.14 -16.86
C MET A 172 -15.46 -1.11 -16.21
N GLY A 173 -16.70 -0.67 -15.97
CA GLY A 173 -17.75 -1.48 -15.36
C GLY A 173 -17.64 -1.61 -13.84
N ILE A 174 -16.91 -0.71 -13.18
CA ILE A 174 -16.73 -0.70 -11.71
C ILE A 174 -17.80 0.20 -11.09
N TRP A 175 -18.62 -0.36 -10.20
CA TRP A 175 -19.66 0.37 -9.47
C TRP A 175 -19.08 1.19 -8.31
N LEU A 176 -19.51 2.43 -8.19
CA LEU A 176 -19.00 3.38 -7.20
C LEU A 176 -19.99 3.53 -6.02
N TYR A 177 -19.58 3.09 -4.85
CA TYR A 177 -20.37 3.17 -3.62
C TYR A 177 -19.78 4.23 -2.68
N GLY A 178 -20.49 5.32 -2.46
CA GLY A 178 -20.08 6.43 -1.60
C GLY A 178 -20.55 6.26 -0.17
N ALA A 179 -19.63 6.33 0.79
CA ALA A 179 -19.99 6.35 2.21
C ALA A 179 -20.53 7.73 2.62
N ALA A 180 -21.79 7.81 3.03
CA ALA A 180 -22.47 9.03 3.40
C ALA A 180 -23.37 8.79 4.61
N GLY A 181 -23.17 9.57 5.69
CA GLY A 181 -23.89 9.34 6.96
C GLY A 181 -25.40 9.53 6.87
N GLU A 182 -25.91 10.22 5.85
CA GLU A 182 -27.33 10.43 5.57
C GLU A 182 -27.92 9.40 4.59
N ALA A 183 -27.13 8.43 4.13
CA ALA A 183 -27.62 7.39 3.23
C ALA A 183 -28.67 6.52 3.91
N SER A 184 -29.73 6.18 3.16
CA SER A 184 -30.79 5.31 3.64
C SER A 184 -30.46 3.81 3.54
N GLN A 185 -29.45 3.47 2.74
CA GLN A 185 -29.02 2.11 2.47
C GLN A 185 -27.77 1.77 3.28
N SER A 186 -27.76 0.62 3.92
CA SER A 186 -26.61 0.12 4.67
C SER A 186 -25.68 -0.70 3.77
N LEU A 187 -24.37 -0.59 4.01
CA LEU A 187 -23.35 -1.43 3.39
C LEU A 187 -23.68 -2.94 3.53
N TYR A 188 -24.20 -3.35 4.69
CA TYR A 188 -24.53 -4.75 4.98
C TYR A 188 -25.75 -5.28 4.22
N GLN A 189 -26.56 -4.38 3.66
CA GLN A 189 -27.77 -4.72 2.88
C GLN A 189 -27.54 -4.58 1.38
N THR A 190 -26.37 -4.12 1.00
CA THR A 190 -26.02 -3.87 -0.40
C THR A 190 -25.32 -5.07 -1.02
N ASN A 191 -25.72 -5.42 -2.22
CA ASN A 191 -25.00 -6.41 -3.01
C ASN A 191 -23.72 -5.78 -3.59
N LEU A 192 -22.57 -6.16 -3.04
CA LEU A 192 -21.25 -5.72 -3.48
C LEU A 192 -20.55 -6.78 -4.35
N SER A 193 -21.28 -7.68 -4.98
CA SER A 193 -20.69 -8.67 -5.88
C SER A 193 -20.24 -8.01 -7.19
N GLY A 194 -19.11 -8.47 -7.74
CA GLY A 194 -18.53 -7.94 -8.98
C GLY A 194 -17.51 -6.83 -8.75
N PRO A 195 -17.16 -6.07 -9.82
CA PRO A 195 -16.23 -4.97 -9.74
C PRO A 195 -16.79 -3.79 -8.93
N VAL A 196 -16.14 -3.40 -7.86
CA VAL A 196 -16.64 -2.35 -6.94
C VAL A 196 -15.55 -1.36 -6.54
N ALA A 197 -15.97 -0.13 -6.27
CA ALA A 197 -15.15 0.89 -5.65
C ALA A 197 -15.89 1.50 -4.46
N LEU A 198 -15.29 1.45 -3.29
CA LEU A 198 -15.75 2.19 -2.12
C LEU A 198 -15.13 3.59 -2.13
N VAL A 199 -15.95 4.60 -1.91
CA VAL A 199 -15.52 6.00 -1.88
C VAL A 199 -15.73 6.53 -0.47
N LEU A 200 -14.63 6.87 0.21
CA LEU A 200 -14.61 7.42 1.56
C LEU A 200 -14.21 8.89 1.52
N GLY A 201 -14.93 9.71 2.24
CA GLY A 201 -14.64 11.13 2.41
C GLY A 201 -13.72 11.43 3.59
N ALA A 202 -13.45 12.72 3.79
CA ALA A 202 -12.72 13.21 4.94
C ALA A 202 -13.52 13.02 6.24
N GLU A 203 -12.79 12.90 7.34
CA GLU A 203 -13.38 12.87 8.68
C GLU A 203 -14.12 14.20 8.95
N GLY A 204 -15.38 14.11 9.36
CA GLY A 204 -16.26 15.24 9.66
C GLY A 204 -16.93 15.85 8.42
N GLU A 205 -16.22 16.10 7.32
CA GLU A 205 -16.80 16.74 6.11
C GLU A 205 -17.46 15.73 5.16
N GLY A 206 -17.07 14.45 5.23
CA GLY A 206 -17.56 13.42 4.32
C GLY A 206 -17.08 13.59 2.88
N LEU A 207 -17.90 13.14 1.94
CA LEU A 207 -17.63 13.24 0.51
C LEU A 207 -17.86 14.66 -0.01
N ARG A 208 -16.94 15.17 -0.84
CA ARG A 208 -17.18 16.43 -1.56
C ARG A 208 -18.37 16.30 -2.51
N ARG A 209 -19.08 17.41 -2.74
CA ARG A 209 -20.30 17.43 -3.55
C ARG A 209 -20.17 16.72 -4.88
N LEU A 210 -19.16 17.03 -5.69
CA LEU A 210 -18.98 16.40 -7.01
C LEU A 210 -18.63 14.91 -6.89
N THR A 211 -17.83 14.50 -5.92
CA THR A 211 -17.51 13.09 -5.67
C THR A 211 -18.78 12.32 -5.34
N ARG A 212 -19.62 12.89 -4.47
CA ARG A 212 -20.89 12.31 -4.07
C ARG A 212 -21.87 12.15 -5.25
N GLU A 213 -22.01 13.19 -6.10
CA GLU A 213 -22.87 13.18 -7.27
C GLU A 213 -22.45 12.13 -8.32
N HIS A 214 -21.17 11.74 -8.34
CA HIS A 214 -20.64 10.72 -9.26
C HIS A 214 -20.65 9.29 -8.70
N CYS A 215 -21.01 9.09 -7.42
CA CYS A 215 -21.27 7.74 -6.90
C CYS A 215 -22.54 7.17 -7.52
N ASP A 216 -22.56 5.87 -7.81
CA ASP A 216 -23.76 5.18 -8.32
C ASP A 216 -24.77 4.94 -7.20
N VAL A 217 -24.24 4.68 -5.99
CA VAL A 217 -25.04 4.43 -4.78
C VAL A 217 -24.37 5.13 -3.60
N LEU A 218 -25.20 5.67 -2.69
CA LEU A 218 -24.76 6.15 -1.37
C LEU A 218 -25.16 5.13 -0.29
N LEU A 219 -24.18 4.79 0.58
CA LEU A 219 -24.30 3.82 1.66
C LEU A 219 -24.05 4.46 3.01
#